data_6488ad09f86f0fb6a3b27a84c9f3b4fb
#
_entry.id   6488ad09f86f0fb6a3b27a84c9f3b4fb
#
_cell.length_a   1.000
_cell.length_b   1.000
_cell.length_c   1.000
_cell.angle_alpha   90.00
_cell.angle_beta   90.00
_cell.angle_gamma   90.00
#
_symmetry.space_group_name_H-M   'P 1'
#
loop_
_entity.id
_entity.type
_entity.pdbx_description
1 polymer ?
#
loop_
_entity_poly.entity_id
_entity_poly.type
_entity_poly.pdbx_seq_one_letter_code
_entity_poly.pdbx_strand_id
1 'polypeptide(L)'
;GVRPSAILAVTFTNKAAREMEERVNKLLPGRAGGLWLGTFHGVCARILRREAADAGLSRSFVIFDSDDQLAIVKAILRDLGIDKLKDPRLSAYAVHAAISRAKNDLILPEDYPIGLRSRKYDEVYAKVYQRYQAELDRNQAVDFDDLLMRTYLLLSGKPSIREQYARRFEHVLVDE
;
A
#
# COMPACT_ATOMS: atom_id res chain seq x y z
N GLY A 1 -27.64 20.77 -2.93
CA GLY A 1 -26.56 20.18 -3.74
C GLY A 1 -25.48 19.59 -2.84
N VAL A 2 -24.77 18.57 -3.33
CA VAL A 2 -23.70 17.90 -2.61
C VAL A 2 -22.43 18.75 -2.68
N ARG A 3 -21.73 18.89 -1.56
CA ARG A 3 -20.44 19.60 -1.52
C ARG A 3 -19.37 18.73 -2.17
N PRO A 4 -18.49 19.28 -3.03
CA PRO A 4 -17.40 18.49 -3.64
C PRO A 4 -16.51 17.79 -2.60
N SER A 5 -16.30 18.40 -1.43
CA SER A 5 -15.51 17.81 -0.34
C SER A 5 -16.13 16.57 0.31
N ALA A 6 -17.41 16.31 0.03
CA ALA A 6 -18.15 15.13 0.50
C ALA A 6 -18.10 13.96 -0.52
N ILE A 7 -17.37 14.13 -1.62
CA ILE A 7 -17.26 13.13 -2.68
C ILE A 7 -15.84 12.58 -2.74
N LEU A 8 -15.74 11.26 -2.77
CA LEU A 8 -14.54 10.48 -3.08
C LEU A 8 -14.77 9.72 -4.38
N ALA A 9 -13.92 9.96 -5.38
CA ALA A 9 -13.94 9.23 -6.65
C ALA A 9 -12.59 8.54 -6.87
N VAL A 10 -12.59 7.23 -7.02
CA VAL A 10 -11.38 6.42 -7.15
C VAL A 10 -11.42 5.54 -8.38
N THR A 11 -10.25 5.34 -8.98
CA THR A 11 -10.04 4.43 -10.11
C THR A 11 -8.70 3.68 -9.95
N PHE A 12 -8.41 2.71 -10.81
CA PHE A 12 -7.20 1.91 -10.72
C PHE A 12 -5.97 2.58 -11.36
N THR A 13 -6.15 3.32 -12.46
CA THR A 13 -5.02 3.83 -13.24
C THR A 13 -4.88 5.35 -13.18
N ASN A 14 -3.64 5.83 -13.23
CA ASN A 14 -3.36 7.25 -13.32
C ASN A 14 -3.97 7.90 -14.57
N LYS A 15 -4.07 7.14 -15.69
CA LYS A 15 -4.70 7.63 -16.91
C LYS A 15 -6.19 7.89 -16.68
N ALA A 16 -6.92 6.91 -16.15
CA ALA A 16 -8.34 7.04 -15.85
C ALA A 16 -8.59 8.17 -14.83
N ALA A 17 -7.76 8.29 -13.80
CA ALA A 17 -7.85 9.39 -12.83
C ALA A 17 -7.73 10.76 -13.50
N ARG A 18 -6.77 10.95 -14.41
CA ARG A 18 -6.61 12.20 -15.16
C ARG A 18 -7.81 12.49 -16.07
N GLU A 19 -8.28 11.49 -16.82
CA GLU A 19 -9.46 11.63 -17.69
C GLU A 19 -10.70 12.01 -16.88
N MET A 20 -10.88 11.41 -15.71
CA MET A 20 -11.99 11.73 -14.80
C MET A 20 -11.85 13.17 -14.29
N GLU A 21 -10.67 13.60 -13.87
CA GLU A 21 -10.40 14.97 -13.42
C GLU A 21 -10.67 16.00 -14.51
N GLU A 22 -10.23 15.75 -15.74
CA GLU A 22 -10.49 16.61 -16.89
C GLU A 22 -12.00 16.74 -17.18
N ARG A 23 -12.76 15.63 -17.13
CA ARG A 23 -14.21 15.64 -17.34
C ARG A 23 -14.93 16.43 -16.25
N VAL A 24 -14.55 16.20 -14.98
CA VAL A 24 -15.13 16.94 -13.85
C VAL A 24 -14.86 18.44 -13.99
N ASN A 25 -13.62 18.84 -14.33
CA ASN A 25 -13.26 20.23 -14.51
C ASN A 25 -14.00 20.91 -15.68
N LYS A 26 -14.28 20.16 -16.77
CA LYS A 26 -15.11 20.65 -17.90
C LYS A 26 -16.57 20.84 -17.50
N LEU A 27 -17.13 19.93 -16.70
CA LEU A 27 -18.53 19.98 -16.28
C LEU A 27 -18.78 20.98 -15.14
N LEU A 28 -17.78 21.19 -14.28
CA LEU A 28 -17.88 22.03 -13.08
C LEU A 28 -16.70 23.02 -13.00
N PRO A 29 -16.54 23.97 -13.95
CA PRO A 29 -15.40 24.88 -13.97
C PRO A 29 -15.28 25.65 -12.64
N GLY A 30 -14.15 25.51 -11.96
CA GLY A 30 -13.87 26.21 -10.71
C GLY A 30 -14.68 25.74 -9.48
N ARG A 31 -15.54 24.73 -9.63
CA ARG A 31 -16.41 24.22 -8.54
C ARG A 31 -15.99 22.86 -7.98
N ALA A 32 -14.95 22.21 -8.53
CA ALA A 32 -14.44 20.91 -8.08
C ALA A 32 -13.53 21.01 -6.83
N GLY A 33 -13.37 22.18 -6.24
CA GLY A 33 -12.51 22.37 -5.08
C GLY A 33 -12.91 21.51 -3.88
N GLY A 34 -11.94 20.71 -3.39
CA GLY A 34 -12.17 19.85 -2.24
C GLY A 34 -12.60 18.40 -2.57
N LEU A 35 -12.98 18.12 -3.82
CA LEU A 35 -13.22 16.76 -4.30
C LEU A 35 -11.96 15.90 -4.13
N TRP A 36 -12.15 14.68 -3.63
CA TRP A 36 -11.08 13.68 -3.62
C TRP A 36 -11.25 12.78 -4.84
N LEU A 37 -10.36 12.97 -5.78
CA LEU A 37 -10.32 12.20 -7.02
C LEU A 37 -8.90 11.70 -7.24
N GLY A 38 -8.74 10.42 -7.62
CA GLY A 38 -7.44 9.84 -7.86
C GLY A 38 -7.48 8.31 -7.95
N THR A 39 -6.30 7.70 -7.94
CA THR A 39 -6.19 6.24 -7.84
C THR A 39 -6.37 5.78 -6.40
N PHE A 40 -6.70 4.49 -6.20
CA PHE A 40 -6.74 3.88 -4.86
C PHE A 40 -5.44 4.15 -4.09
N HIS A 41 -4.29 3.90 -4.70
CA HIS A 41 -2.98 4.14 -4.07
C HIS A 41 -2.76 5.62 -3.71
N GLY A 42 -3.15 6.54 -4.61
CA GLY A 42 -3.03 7.98 -4.36
C GLY A 42 -3.89 8.46 -3.20
N VAL A 43 -5.12 7.96 -3.10
CA VAL A 43 -6.04 8.25 -1.99
C VAL A 43 -5.51 7.65 -0.68
N CYS A 44 -5.04 6.41 -0.69
CA CYS A 44 -4.44 5.77 0.47
C CYS A 44 -3.20 6.54 0.96
N ALA A 45 -2.30 6.92 0.06
CA ALA A 45 -1.14 7.74 0.39
C ALA A 45 -1.54 9.08 1.03
N ARG A 46 -2.62 9.71 0.54
CA ARG A 46 -3.15 10.95 1.09
C ARG A 46 -3.73 10.77 2.51
N ILE A 47 -4.45 9.67 2.75
CA ILE A 47 -4.95 9.32 4.07
C ILE A 47 -3.78 9.08 5.03
N LEU A 48 -2.83 8.22 4.65
CA LEU A 48 -1.68 7.87 5.49
C LEU A 48 -0.81 9.08 5.82
N ARG A 49 -0.61 10.01 4.89
CA ARG A 49 0.12 11.27 5.18
C ARG A 49 -0.64 12.17 6.15
N ARG A 50 -1.96 12.20 6.05
CA ARG A 50 -2.79 13.02 6.92
C ARG A 50 -2.84 12.48 8.34
N GLU A 51 -2.98 11.17 8.46
CA GLU A 51 -3.08 10.43 9.72
C GLU A 51 -1.75 9.74 10.10
N ALA A 52 -0.62 10.31 9.68
CA ALA A 52 0.69 9.64 9.76
C ALA A 52 1.05 9.20 11.18
N ALA A 53 0.77 10.01 12.18
CA ALA A 53 1.04 9.66 13.58
C ALA A 53 0.27 8.41 14.04
N ASP A 54 -1.00 8.32 13.67
CA ASP A 54 -1.85 7.16 14.00
C ASP A 54 -1.50 5.92 13.17
N ALA A 55 -0.94 6.12 11.97
CA ALA A 55 -0.44 5.06 11.11
C ALA A 55 0.99 4.60 11.45
N GLY A 56 1.65 5.23 12.45
CA GLY A 56 3.05 4.94 12.79
C GLY A 56 4.05 5.36 11.71
N LEU A 57 3.72 6.37 10.91
CA LEU A 57 4.52 6.84 9.79
C LEU A 57 4.97 8.29 9.95
N SER A 58 6.01 8.69 9.23
CA SER A 58 6.31 10.10 8.99
C SER A 58 5.35 10.68 7.95
N ARG A 59 4.98 11.96 8.08
CA ARG A 59 4.22 12.66 7.02
C ARG A 59 4.97 12.73 5.68
N SER A 60 6.30 12.65 5.74
CA SER A 60 7.20 12.67 4.59
C SER A 60 7.68 11.28 4.17
N PHE A 61 6.96 10.21 4.51
CA PHE A 61 7.37 8.87 4.10
C PHE A 61 7.60 8.78 2.59
N VAL A 62 8.58 7.98 2.21
CA VAL A 62 8.92 7.72 0.81
C VAL A 62 8.15 6.48 0.32
N ILE A 63 7.77 6.49 -0.95
CA ILE A 63 7.16 5.31 -1.59
C ILE A 63 8.24 4.66 -2.44
N PHE A 64 8.63 3.43 -2.08
CA PHE A 64 9.61 2.65 -2.83
C PHE A 64 8.95 1.99 -4.05
N ASP A 65 9.61 2.14 -5.19
CA ASP A 65 9.18 1.49 -6.42
C ASP A 65 9.62 0.00 -6.47
N SER A 66 9.30 -0.67 -7.57
CA SER A 66 9.61 -2.10 -7.73
C SER A 66 11.12 -2.40 -7.74
N ASP A 67 11.93 -1.47 -8.24
CA ASP A 67 13.37 -1.66 -8.29
C ASP A 67 13.99 -1.50 -6.90
N ASP A 68 13.54 -0.52 -6.12
CA ASP A 68 13.90 -0.32 -4.72
C ASP A 68 13.55 -1.56 -3.87
N GLN A 69 12.33 -2.05 -4.02
CA GLN A 69 11.82 -3.24 -3.33
C GLN A 69 12.66 -4.48 -3.63
N LEU A 70 12.92 -4.73 -4.92
CA LEU A 70 13.75 -5.86 -5.36
C LEU A 70 15.20 -5.73 -4.88
N ALA A 71 15.76 -4.52 -4.81
CA ALA A 71 17.10 -4.28 -4.30
C ALA A 71 17.20 -4.69 -2.83
N ILE A 72 16.22 -4.33 -2.00
CA ILE A 72 16.14 -4.74 -0.59
C ILE A 72 16.06 -6.25 -0.47
N VAL A 73 15.15 -6.90 -1.20
CA VAL A 73 14.99 -8.37 -1.15
C VAL A 73 16.29 -9.07 -1.57
N LYS A 74 16.96 -8.61 -2.62
CA LYS A 74 18.28 -9.15 -3.06
C LYS A 74 19.33 -9.00 -1.97
N ALA A 75 19.40 -7.86 -1.31
CA ALA A 75 20.35 -7.63 -0.23
C ALA A 75 20.10 -8.60 0.93
N ILE A 76 18.86 -8.76 1.36
CA ILE A 76 18.47 -9.67 2.45
C ILE A 76 18.80 -11.13 2.09
N LEU A 77 18.48 -11.58 0.87
CA LEU A 77 18.78 -12.95 0.43
C LEU A 77 20.29 -13.22 0.42
N ARG A 78 21.09 -12.26 -0.01
CA ARG A 78 22.56 -12.33 0.01
C ARG A 78 23.09 -12.43 1.44
N ASP A 79 22.60 -11.58 2.36
CA ASP A 79 23.00 -11.57 3.76
C ASP A 79 22.66 -12.89 4.48
N LEU A 80 21.57 -13.53 4.04
CA LEU A 80 21.16 -14.85 4.53
C LEU A 80 21.89 -16.02 3.82
N GLY A 81 22.70 -15.74 2.80
CA GLY A 81 23.39 -16.77 1.99
C GLY A 81 22.45 -17.61 1.12
N ILE A 82 21.20 -17.16 0.95
CA ILE A 82 20.14 -17.88 0.24
C ILE A 82 20.31 -17.74 -1.28
N ASP A 83 20.85 -16.64 -1.75
CA ASP A 83 21.18 -16.37 -3.15
C ASP A 83 22.06 -17.44 -3.78
N LYS A 84 22.93 -18.10 -2.96
CA LYS A 84 23.83 -19.18 -3.37
C LYS A 84 23.13 -20.49 -3.69
N LEU A 85 21.89 -20.66 -3.25
CA LEU A 85 21.15 -21.93 -3.40
C LEU A 85 20.67 -22.19 -4.83
N LYS A 86 20.68 -21.17 -5.71
CA LYS A 86 20.23 -21.23 -7.12
C LYS A 86 18.84 -21.89 -7.31
N ASP A 87 17.98 -21.81 -6.27
CA ASP A 87 16.60 -22.30 -6.35
C ASP A 87 15.71 -21.17 -6.88
N PRO A 88 15.03 -21.37 -8.04
CA PRO A 88 14.16 -20.35 -8.63
C PRO A 88 13.08 -19.84 -7.69
N ARG A 89 12.60 -20.68 -6.75
CA ARG A 89 11.59 -20.33 -5.76
C ARG A 89 12.12 -19.39 -4.68
N LEU A 90 13.45 -19.34 -4.52
CA LEU A 90 14.15 -18.44 -3.61
C LEU A 90 14.79 -17.26 -4.36
N SER A 91 14.45 -17.05 -5.64
CA SER A 91 14.84 -15.85 -6.36
C SER A 91 14.21 -14.60 -5.73
N ALA A 92 14.86 -13.44 -5.90
CA ALA A 92 14.32 -12.18 -5.37
C ALA A 92 12.91 -11.88 -5.89
N TYR A 93 12.63 -12.20 -7.14
CA TYR A 93 11.29 -12.03 -7.72
C TYR A 93 10.25 -12.96 -7.08
N ALA A 94 10.59 -14.23 -6.85
CA ALA A 94 9.66 -15.18 -6.22
C ALA A 94 9.36 -14.80 -4.77
N VAL A 95 10.38 -14.39 -4.02
CA VAL A 95 10.25 -13.95 -2.63
C VAL A 95 9.45 -12.64 -2.56
N HIS A 96 9.78 -11.66 -3.40
CA HIS A 96 9.03 -10.40 -3.49
C HIS A 96 7.55 -10.65 -3.81
N ALA A 97 7.26 -11.51 -4.81
CA ALA A 97 5.87 -11.86 -5.15
C ALA A 97 5.13 -12.56 -4.00
N ALA A 98 5.83 -13.35 -3.17
CA ALA A 98 5.24 -13.96 -1.98
C ALA A 98 4.92 -12.91 -0.91
N ILE A 99 5.80 -11.93 -0.69
CA ILE A 99 5.58 -10.80 0.23
C ILE A 99 4.40 -9.95 -0.24
N SER A 100 4.39 -9.56 -1.51
CA SER A 100 3.30 -8.77 -2.11
C SER A 100 1.95 -9.48 -1.95
N ARG A 101 1.90 -10.79 -2.20
CA ARG A 101 0.68 -11.58 -1.97
C ARG A 101 0.26 -11.57 -0.51
N ALA A 102 1.20 -11.77 0.43
CA ALA A 102 0.89 -11.73 1.85
C ALA A 102 0.30 -10.37 2.26
N LYS A 103 0.87 -9.26 1.79
CA LYS A 103 0.33 -7.92 2.04
C LYS A 103 -1.07 -7.73 1.46
N ASN A 104 -1.31 -8.21 0.24
CA ASN A 104 -2.64 -8.16 -0.38
C ASN A 104 -3.69 -9.03 0.35
N ASP A 105 -3.24 -10.12 0.98
CA ASP A 105 -4.08 -10.97 1.85
C ASP A 105 -4.15 -10.42 3.30
N LEU A 106 -3.64 -9.22 3.56
CA LEU A 106 -3.57 -8.56 4.88
C LEU A 106 -2.81 -9.36 5.93
N ILE A 107 -1.86 -10.19 5.51
CA ILE A 107 -1.00 -10.99 6.39
C ILE A 107 0.20 -10.15 6.78
N LEU A 108 0.36 -9.91 8.09
CA LEU A 108 1.52 -9.20 8.63
C LEU A 108 2.77 -10.09 8.64
N PRO A 109 3.98 -9.50 8.72
CA PRO A 109 5.23 -10.28 8.75
C PRO A 109 5.28 -11.34 9.85
N GLU A 110 4.74 -11.04 11.03
CA GLU A 110 4.66 -11.95 12.19
C GLU A 110 3.66 -13.08 12.01
N ASP A 111 2.64 -12.87 11.19
CA ASP A 111 1.54 -13.81 10.95
C ASP A 111 1.75 -14.65 9.68
N TYR A 112 2.93 -14.53 9.03
CA TYR A 112 3.17 -15.25 7.78
C TYR A 112 3.04 -16.77 7.98
N PRO A 113 2.16 -17.46 7.23
CA PRO A 113 1.83 -18.85 7.49
C PRO A 113 2.99 -19.78 7.12
N ILE A 114 3.40 -20.63 8.08
CA ILE A 114 4.46 -21.60 7.90
C ILE A 114 3.83 -23.01 7.76
N GLY A 115 4.20 -23.73 6.71
CA GLY A 115 3.80 -25.11 6.51
C GLY A 115 2.56 -25.32 5.62
N LEU A 116 2.01 -24.26 5.02
CA LEU A 116 0.89 -24.37 4.10
C LEU A 116 1.28 -24.94 2.73
N ARG A 117 2.46 -24.56 2.22
CA ARG A 117 2.96 -24.98 0.91
C ARG A 117 4.18 -25.87 1.03
N SER A 118 5.21 -25.39 1.68
CA SER A 118 6.43 -26.10 2.00
C SER A 118 7.12 -25.37 3.14
N ARG A 119 7.21 -26.03 4.29
CA ARG A 119 7.81 -25.44 5.50
C ARG A 119 9.14 -24.74 5.25
N LYS A 120 10.01 -25.36 4.43
CA LYS A 120 11.33 -24.80 4.08
C LYS A 120 11.23 -23.44 3.39
N TYR A 121 10.33 -23.27 2.42
CA TYR A 121 10.17 -22.02 1.68
C TYR A 121 9.40 -21.00 2.51
N ASP A 122 8.37 -21.44 3.21
CA ASP A 122 7.55 -20.56 4.05
C ASP A 122 8.39 -19.94 5.17
N GLU A 123 9.30 -20.71 5.81
CA GLU A 123 10.25 -20.18 6.81
C GLU A 123 11.20 -19.12 6.22
N VAL A 124 11.69 -19.32 5.00
CA VAL A 124 12.51 -18.32 4.31
C VAL A 124 11.70 -17.06 3.99
N TYR A 125 10.51 -17.22 3.42
CA TYR A 125 9.64 -16.10 3.07
C TYR A 125 9.26 -15.28 4.30
N ALA A 126 8.85 -15.92 5.38
CA ALA A 126 8.56 -15.27 6.66
C ALA A 126 9.76 -14.44 7.16
N LYS A 127 10.96 -15.04 7.19
CA LYS A 127 12.18 -14.38 7.65
C LYS A 127 12.57 -13.19 6.75
N VAL A 128 12.45 -13.35 5.42
CA VAL A 128 12.74 -12.25 4.49
C VAL A 128 11.69 -11.16 4.62
N TYR A 129 10.42 -11.49 4.76
CA TYR A 129 9.34 -10.52 4.92
C TYR A 129 9.54 -9.66 6.19
N GLN A 130 9.85 -10.28 7.32
CA GLN A 130 10.16 -9.54 8.56
C GLN A 130 11.31 -8.55 8.39
N ARG A 131 12.41 -8.97 7.75
CA ARG A 131 13.56 -8.10 7.48
C ARG A 131 13.24 -7.00 6.47
N TYR A 132 12.46 -7.34 5.45
CA TYR A 132 12.01 -6.41 4.43
C TYR A 132 11.18 -5.28 5.04
N GLN A 133 10.20 -5.63 5.87
CA GLN A 133 9.37 -4.64 6.53
C GLN A 133 10.16 -3.77 7.50
N ALA A 134 11.08 -4.37 8.27
CA ALA A 134 11.99 -3.62 9.15
C ALA A 134 12.89 -2.65 8.35
N GLU A 135 13.30 -3.00 7.14
CA GLU A 135 14.10 -2.11 6.29
C GLU A 135 13.27 -0.95 5.73
N LEU A 136 12.02 -1.20 5.33
CA LEU A 136 11.08 -0.13 4.96
C LEU A 136 10.87 0.85 6.13
N ASP A 137 10.58 0.33 7.30
CA ASP A 137 10.33 1.15 8.50
C ASP A 137 11.56 1.99 8.90
N ARG A 138 12.76 1.41 8.81
CA ARG A 138 14.04 2.11 9.07
C ARG A 138 14.26 3.28 8.10
N ASN A 139 13.88 3.09 6.84
CA ASN A 139 13.98 4.13 5.81
C ASN A 139 12.78 5.10 5.81
N GLN A 140 11.85 4.96 6.76
CA GLN A 140 10.58 5.71 6.76
C GLN A 140 9.89 5.60 5.38
N ALA A 141 9.90 4.41 4.83
CA ALA A 141 9.36 4.09 3.52
C ALA A 141 8.15 3.15 3.62
N VAL A 142 7.34 3.16 2.60
CA VAL A 142 6.27 2.20 2.33
C VAL A 142 6.38 1.73 0.89
N ASP A 143 5.94 0.53 0.58
CA ASP A 143 5.74 0.10 -0.80
C ASP A 143 4.29 0.32 -1.26
N PHE A 144 3.97 -0.06 -2.51
CA PHE A 144 2.62 0.11 -3.04
C PHE A 144 1.58 -0.76 -2.32
N ASP A 145 1.94 -1.99 -1.93
CA ASP A 145 1.04 -2.87 -1.17
C ASP A 145 0.79 -2.31 0.23
N ASP A 146 1.81 -1.73 0.87
CA ASP A 146 1.69 -1.06 2.16
C ASP A 146 0.67 0.08 2.13
N LEU A 147 0.58 0.84 1.04
CA LEU A 147 -0.39 1.93 0.94
C LEU A 147 -1.82 1.43 1.18
N LEU A 148 -2.18 0.30 0.58
CA LEU A 148 -3.50 -0.29 0.73
C LEU A 148 -3.63 -0.96 2.11
N MET A 149 -2.71 -1.85 2.45
CA MET A 149 -2.74 -2.63 3.69
C MET A 149 -2.73 -1.72 4.93
N ARG A 150 -1.81 -0.75 5.02
CA ARG A 150 -1.72 0.15 6.19
C ARG A 150 -2.93 1.08 6.29
N THR A 151 -3.52 1.51 5.16
CA THR A 151 -4.79 2.28 5.19
C THR A 151 -5.92 1.43 5.74
N TYR A 152 -6.04 0.17 5.30
CA TYR A 152 -7.03 -0.75 5.83
C TYR A 152 -6.85 -0.96 7.34
N LEU A 153 -5.62 -1.26 7.78
CA LEU A 153 -5.29 -1.48 9.19
C LEU A 153 -5.58 -0.23 10.06
N LEU A 154 -5.24 0.95 9.55
CA LEU A 154 -5.55 2.22 10.21
C LEU A 154 -7.05 2.39 10.40
N LEU A 155 -7.84 2.25 9.33
CA LEU A 155 -9.29 2.47 9.37
C LEU A 155 -10.03 1.39 10.16
N SER A 156 -9.55 0.14 10.14
CA SER A 156 -10.13 -0.96 10.93
C SER A 156 -9.77 -0.86 12.42
N GLY A 157 -8.52 -0.48 12.72
CA GLY A 157 -8.01 -0.39 14.09
C GLY A 157 -8.35 0.92 14.82
N LYS A 158 -8.75 1.98 14.12
CA LYS A 158 -9.05 3.30 14.68
C LYS A 158 -10.48 3.75 14.33
N PRO A 159 -11.50 3.37 15.10
CA PRO A 159 -12.90 3.71 14.82
C PRO A 159 -13.15 5.21 14.65
N SER A 160 -12.49 6.06 15.44
CA SER A 160 -12.62 7.52 15.35
C SER A 160 -12.20 8.08 13.99
N ILE A 161 -11.08 7.58 13.45
CA ILE A 161 -10.58 7.97 12.11
C ILE A 161 -11.53 7.45 11.04
N ARG A 162 -11.93 6.18 11.13
CA ARG A 162 -12.91 5.59 10.20
C ARG A 162 -14.21 6.41 10.14
N GLU A 163 -14.77 6.75 11.29
CA GLU A 163 -15.98 7.57 11.36
C GLU A 163 -15.78 8.97 10.80
N GLN A 164 -14.63 9.59 11.02
CA GLN A 164 -14.31 10.89 10.45
C GLN A 164 -14.36 10.84 8.91
N TYR A 165 -13.78 9.83 8.28
CA TYR A 165 -13.82 9.66 6.82
C TYR A 165 -15.21 9.24 6.33
N ALA A 166 -15.92 8.39 7.05
CA ALA A 166 -17.29 7.99 6.73
C ALA A 166 -18.27 9.18 6.76
N ARG A 167 -18.13 10.07 7.74
CA ARG A 167 -18.94 11.31 7.80
C ARG A 167 -18.54 12.32 6.74
N ARG A 168 -17.26 12.32 6.34
CA ARG A 168 -16.76 13.23 5.32
C ARG A 168 -17.26 12.87 3.95
N PHE A 169 -17.16 11.58 3.56
CA PHE A 169 -17.48 11.10 2.23
C PHE A 169 -18.89 10.52 2.18
N GLU A 170 -19.85 11.38 1.92
CA GLU A 170 -21.26 11.01 1.75
C GLU A 170 -21.47 10.21 0.45
N HIS A 171 -20.59 10.41 -0.53
CA HIS A 171 -20.62 9.73 -1.83
C HIS A 171 -19.23 9.15 -2.16
N VAL A 172 -19.21 7.85 -2.41
CA VAL A 172 -18.01 7.13 -2.87
C VAL A 172 -18.30 6.53 -4.24
N LEU A 173 -17.50 6.91 -5.22
CA LEU A 173 -17.60 6.47 -6.61
C LEU A 173 -16.36 5.65 -6.94
N VAL A 174 -16.55 4.45 -7.45
CA VAL A 174 -15.47 3.55 -7.90
C VAL A 174 -15.67 3.30 -9.38
N ASP A 175 -14.62 3.59 -10.17
CA ASP A 175 -14.58 3.35 -11.61
C ASP A 175 -13.54 2.25 -11.87
N GLU A 176 -13.97 1.17 -12.56
CA GLU A 176 -13.15 -0.01 -12.87
C GLU A 176 -12.50 0.10 -14.25
#